data_c31017ab95adeb1073ec53ad9e8c6d91
#
_entry.id   c31017ab95adeb1073ec53ad9e8c6d91
#
_cell.length_a   1.000
_cell.length_b   1.000
_cell.length_c   1.000
_cell.angle_alpha   90.00
_cell.angle_beta   90.00
_cell.angle_gamma   90.00
#
_symmetry.space_group_name_H-M   'P 1'
#
loop_
_entity.id
_entity.type
_entity.pdbx_description
1 polymer ?
#
loop_
_entity_poly.entity_id
_entity_poly.type
_entity_poly.pdbx_seq_one_letter_code
_entity_poly.pdbx_strand_id
1 'polypeptide(L)'
;VYKRQGFFMPRAFSSTYFPYRYQNILDNYNTITRDTRLVNLNWTHTLSTRSFYELTVGKFSTMEHSAVQDLHWSEYQERLDIEPINYSLDDTQLDGNVQITYGDEFYDTGFAPEWYDLSSETTRMDFDWTLHTKNNHKLKSGFEHTITDIQVLDIDEPWSGSSGFGANYDSYNAKTFFGAFYLQDRIVFEGMTLNLGIRTDYWAPGRYVEEAINDTSNIIITNSARQLFKEETFDFPWFGDPY
;
A
#
# COMPACT_ATOMS: atom_id res chain seq x y z
N VAL A 1 18.64 -3.88 -10.99
CA VAL A 1 18.41 -2.92 -9.90
C VAL A 1 18.37 -1.53 -10.52
N TYR A 2 17.20 -0.98 -10.72
CA TYR A 2 17.05 0.40 -11.21
C TYR A 2 16.96 1.31 -9.99
N LYS A 3 18.04 1.99 -9.63
CA LYS A 3 17.99 3.15 -8.75
C LYS A 3 17.35 4.30 -9.52
N ARG A 4 16.10 4.57 -9.27
CA ARG A 4 15.43 5.78 -9.75
C ARG A 4 15.44 6.77 -8.59
N GLN A 5 16.30 7.76 -8.64
CA GLN A 5 16.12 8.95 -7.82
C GLN A 5 14.84 9.64 -8.30
N GLY A 6 13.80 9.54 -7.51
CA GLY A 6 12.54 10.19 -7.76
C GLY A 6 12.23 11.10 -6.57
N PHE A 7 11.84 12.32 -6.85
CA PHE A 7 11.25 13.17 -5.83
C PHE A 7 9.95 12.54 -5.37
N PHE A 8 9.90 12.11 -4.11
CA PHE A 8 8.65 11.73 -3.46
C PHE A 8 8.01 13.00 -2.91
N MET A 9 6.78 13.28 -3.30
CA MET A 9 5.98 14.28 -2.62
C MET A 9 5.21 13.56 -1.51
N PRO A 10 5.45 13.92 -0.24
CA PRO A 10 4.65 13.41 0.87
C PRO A 10 3.18 13.74 0.64
N ARG A 11 2.30 12.85 1.02
CA ARG A 11 0.86 13.06 0.94
C ARG A 11 0.46 14.32 1.71
N ALA A 12 -0.26 15.18 1.04
CA ALA A 12 -1.16 16.23 1.52
C ALA A 12 -0.60 17.53 2.07
N PHE A 13 0.68 17.67 2.44
CA PHE A 13 1.23 18.95 2.94
C PHE A 13 2.58 19.31 2.34
N SER A 14 2.92 18.84 1.15
CA SER A 14 4.12 19.30 0.52
C SER A 14 3.93 20.73 0.05
N SER A 15 4.38 21.65 0.85
CA SER A 15 4.84 22.88 0.23
C SER A 15 5.96 22.47 -0.73
N THR A 16 5.87 22.85 -1.99
CA THR A 16 6.92 22.72 -3.01
C THR A 16 8.26 23.33 -2.57
N TYR A 17 8.29 23.98 -1.44
CA TYR A 17 9.45 24.62 -0.80
C TYR A 17 10.31 23.66 0.02
N PHE A 18 9.81 22.51 0.42
CA PHE A 18 10.54 21.61 1.32
C PHE A 18 11.88 21.13 0.73
N PRO A 19 11.93 20.58 -0.50
CA PRO A 19 13.19 20.19 -1.11
C PRO A 19 14.15 21.36 -1.36
N TYR A 20 13.60 22.54 -1.65
CA TYR A 20 14.39 23.73 -1.91
C TYR A 20 15.17 24.21 -0.66
N ARG A 21 14.61 24.01 0.53
CA ARG A 21 15.30 24.33 1.79
C ARG A 21 16.52 23.47 2.09
N TYR A 22 16.66 22.33 1.42
CA TYR A 22 17.84 21.45 1.51
C TYR A 22 18.90 21.73 0.45
N GLN A 23 18.83 22.85 -0.28
CA GLN A 23 19.77 23.13 -1.38
C GLN A 23 21.23 23.09 -0.98
N ASN A 24 21.55 23.46 0.28
CA ASN A 24 22.92 23.44 0.80
C ASN A 24 23.37 22.03 1.23
N ILE A 25 22.42 21.16 1.52
CA ILE A 25 22.63 19.80 2.04
C ILE A 25 21.77 18.78 1.30
N LEU A 26 21.76 18.79 -0.03
CA LEU A 26 20.92 17.92 -0.85
C LEU A 26 21.08 16.43 -0.55
N ASP A 27 22.28 16.01 -0.15
CA ASP A 27 22.53 14.61 0.23
C ASP A 27 21.78 14.18 1.50
N ASN A 28 21.29 15.16 2.27
CA ASN A 28 20.50 14.93 3.49
C ASN A 28 18.99 14.94 3.21
N TYR A 29 18.59 14.89 1.95
CA TYR A 29 17.22 14.68 1.53
C TYR A 29 16.97 13.20 1.22
N ASN A 30 15.72 12.74 1.38
CA ASN A 30 15.36 11.34 1.21
C ASN A 30 15.63 10.83 -0.21
N THR A 31 16.20 9.65 -0.28
CA THR A 31 16.24 8.83 -1.49
C THR A 31 15.25 7.68 -1.40
N ILE A 32 14.53 7.44 -2.49
CA ILE A 32 13.59 6.32 -2.58
C ILE A 32 14.25 5.19 -3.37
N THR A 33 14.34 4.04 -2.75
CA THR A 33 14.74 2.78 -3.39
C THR A 33 13.51 1.89 -3.52
N ARG A 34 13.22 1.43 -4.73
CA ARG A 34 12.12 0.48 -4.99
C ARG A 34 12.65 -0.74 -5.69
N ASP A 35 12.42 -1.91 -5.11
CA ASP A 35 12.66 -3.22 -5.72
C ASP A 35 11.33 -3.91 -5.99
N THR A 36 11.11 -4.30 -7.23
CA THR A 36 9.87 -4.93 -7.66
C THR A 36 10.18 -6.21 -8.39
N ARG A 37 9.54 -7.32 -8.00
CA ARG A 37 9.73 -8.64 -8.58
C ARG A 37 8.39 -9.26 -8.96
N LEU A 38 8.32 -9.83 -10.14
CA LEU A 38 7.18 -10.61 -10.61
C LEU A 38 7.68 -11.98 -11.07
N VAL A 39 7.08 -13.01 -10.49
CA VAL A 39 7.24 -14.40 -10.94
C VAL A 39 5.88 -14.93 -11.31
N ASN A 40 5.76 -15.54 -12.49
CA ASN A 40 4.51 -16.08 -12.99
C ASN A 40 4.71 -17.44 -13.62
N LEU A 41 3.85 -18.40 -13.30
CA LEU A 41 3.79 -19.72 -13.87
C LEU A 41 2.41 -19.95 -14.49
N ASN A 42 2.38 -20.27 -15.78
CA ASN A 42 1.16 -20.66 -16.48
C ASN A 42 1.28 -22.11 -16.92
N TRP A 43 0.27 -22.91 -16.61
CA TRP A 43 0.19 -24.30 -17.01
C TRP A 43 -1.15 -24.60 -17.63
N THR A 44 -1.12 -25.03 -18.89
CA THR A 44 -2.30 -25.51 -19.61
C THR A 44 -2.18 -27.02 -19.80
N HIS A 45 -3.22 -27.76 -19.45
CA HIS A 45 -3.28 -29.20 -19.65
C HIS A 45 -4.58 -29.61 -20.35
N THR A 46 -4.44 -30.30 -21.46
CA THR A 46 -5.54 -30.83 -22.24
C THR A 46 -5.89 -32.26 -21.77
N LEU A 47 -7.06 -32.39 -21.16
CA LEU A 47 -7.58 -33.68 -20.66
C LEU A 47 -8.18 -34.53 -21.80
N SER A 48 -8.79 -33.88 -22.79
CA SER A 48 -9.38 -34.51 -23.95
C SER A 48 -9.52 -33.49 -25.10
N THR A 49 -9.96 -33.93 -26.26
CA THR A 49 -10.28 -33.04 -27.40
C THR A 49 -11.33 -31.97 -27.09
N ARG A 50 -12.02 -32.08 -25.93
CA ARG A 50 -13.11 -31.19 -25.54
C ARG A 50 -12.93 -30.59 -24.17
N SER A 51 -11.91 -30.96 -23.44
CA SER A 51 -11.72 -30.50 -22.05
C SER A 51 -10.25 -30.17 -21.81
N PHE A 52 -10.02 -28.99 -21.25
CA PHE A 52 -8.71 -28.54 -20.82
C PHE A 52 -8.88 -27.64 -19.57
N TYR A 53 -7.80 -27.51 -18.83
CA TYR A 53 -7.70 -26.52 -17.75
C TYR A 53 -6.42 -25.70 -17.89
N GLU A 54 -6.51 -24.52 -17.30
CA GLU A 54 -5.40 -23.56 -17.21
C GLU A 54 -5.22 -23.22 -15.74
N LEU A 55 -3.98 -23.26 -15.26
CA LEU A 55 -3.59 -22.86 -13.92
C LEU A 55 -2.54 -21.77 -14.05
N THR A 56 -2.82 -20.63 -13.44
CA THR A 56 -1.87 -19.53 -13.31
C THR A 56 -1.54 -19.33 -11.85
N VAL A 57 -0.26 -19.29 -11.50
CA VAL A 57 0.21 -18.93 -10.17
C VAL A 57 1.24 -17.83 -10.33
N GLY A 58 1.00 -16.69 -9.69
CA GLY A 58 1.87 -15.53 -9.74
C GLY A 58 2.21 -15.02 -8.35
N LYS A 59 3.44 -14.54 -8.18
CA LYS A 59 3.86 -13.79 -7.00
C LYS A 59 4.45 -12.46 -7.45
N PHE A 60 3.89 -11.39 -6.93
CA PHE A 60 4.36 -10.02 -7.09
C PHE A 60 4.83 -9.49 -5.75
N SER A 61 6.04 -8.96 -5.68
CA SER A 61 6.55 -8.32 -4.48
C SER A 61 7.10 -6.94 -4.81
N THR A 62 6.82 -5.99 -3.94
CA THR A 62 7.37 -4.63 -3.99
C THR A 62 7.93 -4.30 -2.62
N MET A 63 9.17 -3.86 -2.59
CA MET A 63 9.80 -3.25 -1.42
C MET A 63 10.12 -1.81 -1.77
N GLU A 64 9.71 -0.88 -0.94
CA GLU A 64 10.02 0.53 -1.08
C GLU A 64 10.61 1.04 0.22
N HIS A 65 11.78 1.63 0.12
CA HIS A 65 12.50 2.21 1.23
C HIS A 65 12.83 3.67 0.91
N SER A 66 12.44 4.58 1.79
CA SER A 66 12.73 6.00 1.69
C SER A 66 13.50 6.44 2.93
N ALA A 67 14.77 6.76 2.76
CA ALA A 67 15.63 7.21 3.83
C ALA A 67 16.67 8.21 3.32
N VAL A 68 17.24 8.96 4.23
CA VAL A 68 18.42 9.77 3.95
C VAL A 68 19.65 8.88 4.00
N GLN A 69 20.39 8.76 2.90
CA GLN A 69 21.64 7.99 2.80
C GLN A 69 21.53 6.53 3.27
N ASP A 70 20.34 5.95 3.24
CA ASP A 70 20.08 4.57 3.71
C ASP A 70 20.28 4.39 5.24
N LEU A 71 20.21 5.49 6.01
CA LEU A 71 20.39 5.46 7.45
C LEU A 71 19.14 4.89 8.16
N HIS A 72 19.39 4.27 9.29
CA HIS A 72 18.32 3.85 10.19
C HIS A 72 17.68 5.08 10.87
N TRP A 73 16.37 5.05 11.13
CA TRP A 73 15.66 6.20 11.69
C TRP A 73 16.24 6.72 13.03
N SER A 74 16.85 5.85 13.82
CA SER A 74 17.47 6.25 15.10
C SER A 74 18.74 7.09 14.95
N GLU A 75 19.29 7.19 13.74
CA GLU A 75 20.48 7.97 13.42
C GLU A 75 20.15 9.37 12.89
N TYR A 76 18.85 9.64 12.72
CA TYR A 76 18.38 10.92 12.20
C TYR A 76 18.60 12.06 13.20
N GLN A 77 18.92 13.20 12.68
CA GLN A 77 19.18 14.42 13.42
C GLN A 77 18.23 15.53 12.96
N GLU A 78 17.81 16.35 13.93
CA GLU A 78 16.99 17.51 13.66
C GLU A 78 17.69 18.46 12.66
N ARG A 79 16.88 18.95 11.72
CA ARG A 79 17.33 19.95 10.76
C ARG A 79 17.43 21.31 11.40
N LEU A 80 18.53 21.99 11.15
CA LEU A 80 18.78 23.33 11.67
C LEU A 80 19.22 24.25 10.53
N ASP A 81 18.69 25.46 10.57
CA ASP A 81 19.10 26.61 9.80
C ASP A 81 19.87 27.53 10.77
N ILE A 82 21.17 27.57 10.66
CA ILE A 82 22.03 28.15 11.69
C ILE A 82 22.58 29.49 11.22
N GLU A 83 22.93 29.62 9.96
CA GLU A 83 23.58 30.80 9.39
C GLU A 83 23.20 30.97 7.89
N PRO A 84 23.21 32.20 7.35
CA PRO A 84 23.39 33.49 8.02
C PRO A 84 22.13 33.97 8.76
N ILE A 85 22.33 34.91 9.68
CA ILE A 85 21.23 35.56 10.40
C ILE A 85 20.49 36.53 9.47
N ASN A 86 19.20 36.40 9.42
CA ASN A 86 18.31 37.27 8.64
C ASN A 86 17.68 38.35 9.54
N TYR A 87 17.69 39.60 9.09
CA TYR A 87 17.05 40.71 9.80
C TYR A 87 15.87 41.23 8.96
N SER A 88 14.69 41.27 9.55
CA SER A 88 13.59 42.05 8.98
C SER A 88 13.25 43.21 9.91
N LEU A 89 13.20 44.41 9.33
CA LEU A 89 12.64 45.58 9.97
C LEU A 89 11.15 45.64 9.61
N ASP A 90 10.29 45.50 10.60
CA ASP A 90 8.85 45.74 10.41
C ASP A 90 8.58 47.24 10.50
N ASP A 91 8.54 47.90 9.35
CA ASP A 91 8.26 49.34 9.23
C ASP A 91 6.81 49.70 9.55
N THR A 92 5.92 48.73 9.76
CA THR A 92 4.49 48.97 9.96
C THR A 92 4.13 49.23 11.40
N GLN A 93 5.05 48.99 12.34
CA GLN A 93 4.84 49.26 13.74
C GLN A 93 5.74 50.42 14.23
N LEU A 94 5.14 51.46 14.77
CA LEU A 94 5.79 52.66 15.31
C LEU A 94 6.82 52.36 16.43
N ASP A 95 6.96 51.13 16.87
CA ASP A 95 7.85 50.70 17.97
C ASP A 95 9.20 50.14 17.51
N GLY A 96 9.47 50.10 16.21
CA GLY A 96 10.79 49.67 15.67
C GLY A 96 11.19 48.24 16.07
N ASN A 97 10.23 47.32 16.06
CA ASN A 97 10.52 45.94 16.38
C ASN A 97 11.39 45.32 15.27
N VAL A 98 12.63 45.00 15.64
CA VAL A 98 13.52 44.20 14.80
C VAL A 98 13.19 42.75 15.04
N GLN A 99 12.65 42.08 14.02
CA GLN A 99 12.52 40.64 14.06
C GLN A 99 13.83 40.01 13.56
N ILE A 100 14.47 39.28 14.44
CA ILE A 100 15.69 38.53 14.11
C ILE A 100 15.27 37.08 13.88
N THR A 101 15.45 36.62 12.65
CA THR A 101 15.31 35.19 12.32
C THR A 101 16.70 34.61 12.18
N TYR A 102 16.96 33.54 12.91
CA TYR A 102 18.21 32.80 12.76
C TYR A 102 18.15 32.01 11.45
N GLY A 103 19.18 32.20 10.60
CA GLY A 103 19.27 31.51 9.32
C GLY A 103 18.74 32.30 8.14
N ASP A 104 18.88 31.71 6.97
CA ASP A 104 18.45 32.26 5.66
C ASP A 104 17.30 31.48 5.04
N GLU A 105 16.61 30.64 5.82
CA GLU A 105 15.55 29.71 5.45
C GLU A 105 16.06 28.43 4.73
N PHE A 106 17.37 28.25 4.59
CA PHE A 106 17.97 27.02 4.08
C PHE A 106 18.58 26.22 5.22
N TYR A 107 18.45 24.89 5.17
CA TYR A 107 19.05 24.04 6.18
C TYR A 107 20.54 23.86 5.95
N ASP A 108 21.32 23.96 7.03
CA ASP A 108 22.78 23.75 7.05
C ASP A 108 23.15 22.39 7.60
N THR A 109 22.30 21.80 8.45
CA THR A 109 22.51 20.50 9.08
C THR A 109 21.21 19.73 9.25
N GLY A 110 21.35 18.45 9.61
CA GLY A 110 20.21 17.57 9.88
C GLY A 110 19.68 16.90 8.63
N PHE A 111 18.58 16.17 8.78
CA PHE A 111 18.04 15.28 7.76
C PHE A 111 16.58 15.63 7.42
N ALA A 112 16.12 15.16 6.26
CA ALA A 112 14.71 15.22 5.92
C ALA A 112 13.86 14.43 6.95
N PRO A 113 12.62 14.88 7.23
CA PRO A 113 11.88 14.41 8.41
C PRO A 113 11.26 13.02 8.25
N GLU A 114 11.27 12.46 7.07
CA GLU A 114 10.54 11.22 6.78
C GLU A 114 11.47 10.02 6.71
N TRP A 115 11.06 8.93 7.32
CA TRP A 115 11.62 7.60 7.12
C TRP A 115 10.49 6.63 6.82
N TYR A 116 10.62 5.87 5.75
CA TYR A 116 9.52 5.03 5.28
C TYR A 116 10.03 3.70 4.77
N ASP A 117 9.34 2.63 5.16
CA ASP A 117 9.58 1.27 4.70
C ASP A 117 8.26 0.57 4.38
N LEU A 118 8.15 0.05 3.18
CA LEU A 118 7.01 -0.70 2.69
C LEU A 118 7.47 -2.04 2.12
N SER A 119 6.87 -3.11 2.59
CA SER A 119 6.91 -4.41 1.93
C SER A 119 5.50 -4.84 1.56
N SER A 120 5.28 -5.16 0.30
CA SER A 120 4.00 -5.68 -0.20
C SER A 120 4.24 -6.92 -1.04
N GLU A 121 3.63 -8.02 -0.67
CA GLU A 121 3.67 -9.28 -1.40
C GLU A 121 2.25 -9.70 -1.79
N THR A 122 2.02 -9.90 -3.08
CA THR A 122 0.74 -10.42 -3.58
C THR A 122 0.97 -11.76 -4.26
N THR A 123 0.30 -12.79 -3.78
CA THR A 123 0.24 -14.10 -4.41
C THR A 123 -1.13 -14.30 -5.01
N ARG A 124 -1.17 -14.63 -6.29
CA ARG A 124 -2.41 -14.88 -7.04
C ARG A 124 -2.40 -16.29 -7.61
N MET A 125 -3.55 -16.95 -7.53
CA MET A 125 -3.81 -18.25 -8.12
C MET A 125 -5.13 -18.20 -8.89
N ASP A 126 -5.07 -18.52 -10.17
CA ASP A 126 -6.24 -18.61 -11.06
C ASP A 126 -6.31 -20.02 -11.62
N PHE A 127 -7.49 -20.60 -11.58
CA PHE A 127 -7.77 -21.90 -12.20
C PHE A 127 -9.02 -21.79 -13.06
N ASP A 128 -8.89 -22.15 -14.33
CA ASP A 128 -9.94 -22.15 -15.32
C ASP A 128 -10.09 -23.51 -15.94
N TRP A 129 -11.28 -24.08 -15.91
CA TRP A 129 -11.62 -25.31 -16.60
C TRP A 129 -12.65 -25.06 -17.69
N THR A 130 -12.39 -25.59 -18.89
CA THR A 130 -13.25 -25.49 -20.04
C THR A 130 -13.63 -26.88 -20.54
N LEU A 131 -14.94 -27.08 -20.75
CA LEU A 131 -15.51 -28.32 -21.29
C LEU A 131 -16.47 -28.01 -22.45
N HIS A 132 -16.23 -28.60 -23.61
CA HIS A 132 -17.11 -28.58 -24.75
C HIS A 132 -17.94 -29.88 -24.79
N THR A 133 -19.25 -29.79 -24.68
CA THR A 133 -20.14 -30.96 -24.77
C THR A 133 -20.58 -31.20 -26.22
N LYS A 134 -21.15 -32.38 -26.45
CA LYS A 134 -21.69 -32.73 -27.75
C LYS A 134 -22.97 -31.94 -28.14
N ASN A 135 -23.63 -31.35 -27.14
CA ASN A 135 -24.92 -30.67 -27.30
C ASN A 135 -24.76 -29.16 -27.44
N ASN A 136 -23.67 -28.67 -28.03
CA ASN A 136 -23.39 -27.27 -28.29
C ASN A 136 -23.24 -26.42 -26.99
N HIS A 137 -23.02 -27.03 -25.83
CA HIS A 137 -22.67 -26.34 -24.61
C HIS A 137 -21.16 -26.15 -24.49
N LYS A 138 -20.77 -24.98 -24.04
CA LYS A 138 -19.41 -24.69 -23.60
C LYS A 138 -19.47 -24.26 -22.13
N LEU A 139 -19.16 -25.21 -21.26
CA LEU A 139 -19.03 -24.95 -19.83
C LEU A 139 -17.67 -24.37 -19.49
N LYS A 140 -17.66 -23.32 -18.67
CA LYS A 140 -16.48 -22.79 -18.02
C LYS A 140 -16.71 -22.73 -16.53
N SER A 141 -15.74 -23.16 -15.75
CA SER A 141 -15.73 -23.03 -14.30
C SER A 141 -14.34 -22.70 -13.86
N GLY A 142 -14.22 -21.91 -12.82
CA GLY A 142 -12.93 -21.59 -12.27
C GLY A 142 -13.02 -20.93 -10.92
N PHE A 143 -11.85 -20.71 -10.36
CA PHE A 143 -11.68 -19.91 -9.17
C PHE A 143 -10.45 -19.00 -9.30
N GLU A 144 -10.52 -17.87 -8.66
CA GLU A 144 -9.37 -16.99 -8.42
C GLU A 144 -9.20 -16.78 -6.92
N HIS A 145 -7.96 -16.71 -6.48
CA HIS A 145 -7.61 -16.44 -5.11
C HIS A 145 -6.38 -15.55 -5.05
N THR A 146 -6.48 -14.46 -4.32
CA THR A 146 -5.39 -13.51 -4.14
C THR A 146 -5.17 -13.29 -2.66
N ILE A 147 -3.91 -13.39 -2.25
CA ILE A 147 -3.43 -13.09 -0.91
C ILE A 147 -2.50 -11.90 -1.04
N THR A 148 -2.73 -10.85 -0.27
CA THR A 148 -1.84 -9.70 -0.19
C THR A 148 -1.37 -9.52 1.24
N ASP A 149 -0.05 -9.52 1.44
CA ASP A 149 0.62 -9.24 2.71
C ASP A 149 1.31 -7.89 2.59
N ILE A 150 0.96 -6.95 3.48
CA ILE A 150 1.47 -5.58 3.45
C ILE A 150 2.01 -5.25 4.84
N GLN A 151 3.26 -4.78 4.87
CA GLN A 151 3.90 -4.25 6.06
C GLN A 151 4.35 -2.83 5.77
N VAL A 152 4.01 -1.90 6.65
CA VAL A 152 4.37 -0.49 6.53
C VAL A 152 4.94 -0.01 7.86
N LEU A 153 6.02 0.73 7.77
CA LEU A 153 6.52 1.57 8.83
C LEU A 153 6.82 2.95 8.25
N ASP A 154 6.10 3.95 8.72
CA ASP A 154 6.24 5.35 8.35
C ASP A 154 6.53 6.14 9.60
N ILE A 155 7.63 6.88 9.62
CA ILE A 155 8.10 7.63 10.78
C ILE A 155 8.35 9.07 10.35
N ASP A 156 7.64 9.99 11.00
CA ASP A 156 7.82 11.43 10.80
C ASP A 156 8.64 12.04 11.95
N GLU A 157 9.60 12.88 11.59
CA GLU A 157 10.56 13.51 12.50
C GLU A 157 11.21 12.50 13.46
N PRO A 158 12.02 11.55 12.96
CA PRO A 158 12.59 10.44 13.75
C PRO A 158 13.37 10.88 14.98
N TRP A 159 13.96 12.07 14.97
CA TRP A 159 14.69 12.65 16.12
C TRP A 159 13.79 13.13 17.25
N SER A 160 12.48 13.22 17.01
CA SER A 160 11.49 13.78 17.91
C SER A 160 10.75 12.70 18.69
N GLY A 161 10.12 13.07 19.79
CA GLY A 161 9.29 12.17 20.59
C GLY A 161 10.06 11.31 21.59
N SER A 162 9.31 10.80 22.57
CA SER A 162 9.87 10.01 23.69
C SER A 162 9.81 8.49 23.46
N SER A 163 9.12 8.06 22.42
CA SER A 163 8.91 6.63 22.10
C SER A 163 10.07 5.99 21.31
N GLY A 164 10.96 6.80 20.73
CA GLY A 164 11.99 6.35 19.79
C GLY A 164 11.48 6.09 18.37
N PHE A 165 10.22 6.45 18.08
CA PHE A 165 9.56 6.34 16.77
C PHE A 165 9.11 7.71 16.24
N GLY A 166 9.91 8.77 16.48
CA GLY A 166 9.61 10.10 15.95
C GLY A 166 8.45 10.82 16.62
N ALA A 167 8.05 11.94 16.03
CA ALA A 167 6.91 12.73 16.46
C ALA A 167 5.58 12.01 16.17
N ASN A 168 5.49 11.39 15.00
CA ASN A 168 4.37 10.56 14.59
C ASN A 168 4.91 9.31 13.88
N TYR A 169 4.15 8.24 13.94
CA TYR A 169 4.45 7.03 13.18
C TYR A 169 3.19 6.26 12.83
N ASP A 170 3.25 5.61 11.68
CA ASP A 170 2.28 4.59 11.28
C ASP A 170 3.02 3.24 11.14
N SER A 171 2.54 2.24 11.86
CA SER A 171 3.08 0.88 11.78
C SER A 171 1.93 -0.10 11.70
N TYR A 172 1.87 -0.83 10.61
CA TYR A 172 0.87 -1.89 10.48
C TYR A 172 1.36 -3.05 9.63
N ASN A 173 0.79 -4.22 9.92
CA ASN A 173 0.92 -5.42 9.12
C ASN A 173 -0.48 -5.94 8.83
N ALA A 174 -0.84 -6.07 7.56
CA ALA A 174 -2.16 -6.51 7.15
C ALA A 174 -2.04 -7.60 6.09
N LYS A 175 -2.75 -8.71 6.33
CA LYS A 175 -2.87 -9.81 5.40
C LYS A 175 -4.31 -9.96 4.94
N THR A 176 -4.58 -9.68 3.68
CA THR A 176 -5.92 -9.69 3.11
C THR A 176 -6.07 -10.82 2.10
N PHE A 177 -7.28 -11.32 1.98
CA PHE A 177 -7.65 -12.33 1.00
C PHE A 177 -8.82 -11.84 0.19
N PHE A 178 -8.81 -12.09 -1.09
CA PHE A 178 -10.00 -11.97 -1.93
C PHE A 178 -9.98 -12.99 -3.04
N GLY A 179 -11.15 -13.34 -3.54
CA GLY A 179 -11.25 -14.29 -4.63
C GLY A 179 -12.67 -14.47 -5.09
N ALA A 180 -12.83 -15.38 -6.02
CA ALA A 180 -14.14 -15.71 -6.59
C ALA A 180 -14.19 -17.13 -7.10
N PHE A 181 -15.40 -17.66 -7.12
CA PHE A 181 -15.76 -18.87 -7.87
C PHE A 181 -16.75 -18.50 -8.95
N TYR A 182 -16.64 -19.12 -10.11
CA TYR A 182 -17.60 -18.89 -11.18
C TYR A 182 -17.91 -20.17 -11.94
N LEU A 183 -19.12 -20.19 -12.49
CA LEU A 183 -19.61 -21.19 -13.43
C LEU A 183 -20.38 -20.47 -14.54
N GLN A 184 -20.04 -20.81 -15.79
CA GLN A 184 -20.67 -20.23 -16.97
C GLN A 184 -20.99 -21.33 -17.96
N ASP A 185 -22.17 -21.27 -18.58
CA ASP A 185 -22.56 -22.09 -19.73
C ASP A 185 -22.91 -21.21 -20.94
N ARG A 186 -22.30 -21.50 -22.05
CA ARG A 186 -22.62 -20.92 -23.34
C ARG A 186 -23.26 -22.00 -24.20
N ILE A 187 -24.54 -21.78 -24.57
CA ILE A 187 -25.34 -22.69 -25.37
C ILE A 187 -25.54 -22.04 -26.74
N VAL A 188 -25.27 -22.79 -27.80
CA VAL A 188 -25.45 -22.31 -29.17
C VAL A 188 -26.58 -23.08 -29.81
N PHE A 189 -27.64 -22.36 -30.15
CA PHE A 189 -28.79 -22.85 -30.91
C PHE A 189 -28.73 -22.34 -32.35
N GLU A 190 -29.55 -22.89 -33.21
CA GLU A 190 -29.73 -22.34 -34.55
C GLU A 190 -30.30 -20.91 -34.46
N GLY A 191 -29.52 -19.92 -34.86
CA GLY A 191 -29.91 -18.50 -34.84
C GLY A 191 -29.84 -17.78 -33.50
N MET A 192 -29.43 -18.45 -32.39
CA MET A 192 -29.35 -17.85 -31.07
C MET A 192 -28.17 -18.38 -30.26
N THR A 193 -27.52 -17.51 -29.51
CA THR A 193 -26.54 -17.91 -28.50
C THR A 193 -26.99 -17.41 -27.12
N LEU A 194 -27.06 -18.32 -26.14
CA LEU A 194 -27.40 -18.02 -24.76
C LEU A 194 -26.16 -18.17 -23.89
N ASN A 195 -25.84 -17.17 -23.06
CA ASN A 195 -24.81 -17.22 -22.06
C ASN A 195 -25.46 -17.08 -20.67
N LEU A 196 -25.22 -18.05 -19.82
CA LEU A 196 -25.68 -18.08 -18.43
C LEU A 196 -24.45 -18.22 -17.55
N GLY A 197 -24.49 -17.58 -16.39
CA GLY A 197 -23.36 -17.70 -15.44
C GLY A 197 -23.74 -17.23 -14.06
N ILE A 198 -23.01 -17.76 -13.10
CA ILE A 198 -23.03 -17.36 -11.72
C ILE A 198 -21.59 -17.13 -11.27
N ARG A 199 -21.37 -16.07 -10.50
CA ARG A 199 -20.10 -15.75 -9.84
C ARG A 199 -20.38 -15.39 -8.39
N THR A 200 -19.57 -15.92 -7.51
CA THR A 200 -19.56 -15.58 -6.09
C THR A 200 -18.19 -15.06 -5.74
N ASP A 201 -18.14 -13.85 -5.25
CA ASP A 201 -16.92 -13.21 -4.77
C ASP A 201 -16.88 -13.30 -3.24
N TYR A 202 -15.67 -13.42 -2.68
CA TYR A 202 -15.39 -13.36 -1.25
C TYR A 202 -14.23 -12.44 -0.98
N TRP A 203 -14.26 -11.83 0.19
CA TRP A 203 -13.23 -10.91 0.65
C TRP A 203 -13.06 -11.02 2.17
N ALA A 204 -11.82 -11.08 2.62
CA ALA A 204 -11.46 -11.05 4.02
C ALA A 204 -10.39 -9.98 4.25
N PRO A 205 -10.67 -8.92 5.01
CA PRO A 205 -9.78 -7.78 5.18
C PRO A 205 -8.58 -8.06 6.09
N GLY A 206 -8.59 -9.19 6.80
CA GLY A 206 -7.56 -9.59 7.74
C GLY A 206 -7.79 -9.08 9.17
N ARG A 207 -7.04 -9.67 10.09
CA ARG A 207 -7.21 -9.52 11.54
C ARG A 207 -7.13 -8.08 12.03
N TYR A 208 -6.21 -7.28 11.49
CA TYR A 208 -6.06 -5.88 11.88
C TYR A 208 -7.36 -5.08 11.74
N VAL A 209 -8.05 -5.27 10.61
CA VAL A 209 -9.34 -4.60 10.37
C VAL A 209 -10.43 -5.16 11.27
N GLU A 210 -10.45 -6.47 11.50
CA GLU A 210 -11.40 -7.12 12.40
C GLU A 210 -11.20 -6.66 13.85
N GLU A 211 -9.97 -6.57 14.33
CA GLU A 211 -9.65 -6.05 15.65
C GLU A 211 -10.07 -4.58 15.77
N ALA A 212 -9.76 -3.73 14.78
CA ALA A 212 -10.16 -2.33 14.77
C ALA A 212 -11.69 -2.14 14.77
N ILE A 213 -12.42 -3.01 14.07
CA ILE A 213 -13.89 -2.99 14.04
C ILE A 213 -14.47 -3.47 15.37
N ASN A 214 -13.84 -4.45 16.02
CA ASN A 214 -14.29 -4.96 17.30
C ASN A 214 -13.91 -4.07 18.48
N ASP A 215 -12.91 -3.22 18.33
CA ASP A 215 -12.51 -2.25 19.35
C ASP A 215 -13.53 -1.10 19.42
N THR A 216 -14.39 -1.14 20.44
CA THR A 216 -15.40 -0.12 20.67
C THR A 216 -14.83 1.21 21.17
N SER A 217 -13.59 1.25 21.61
CA SER A 217 -12.90 2.47 22.02
C SER A 217 -12.37 3.27 20.81
N ASN A 218 -12.26 2.65 19.66
CA ASN A 218 -11.84 3.31 18.42
C ASN A 218 -12.94 4.25 17.91
N ILE A 219 -12.73 5.55 18.08
CA ILE A 219 -13.69 6.61 17.73
C ILE A 219 -13.76 6.89 16.22
N ILE A 220 -12.79 6.42 15.45
CA ILE A 220 -12.71 6.64 14.00
C ILE A 220 -13.77 5.80 13.29
N ILE A 221 -14.02 4.58 13.79
CA ILE A 221 -14.98 3.65 13.19
C ILE A 221 -16.35 3.86 13.85
N THR A 222 -17.33 4.30 13.06
CA THR A 222 -18.68 4.52 13.57
C THR A 222 -19.39 3.22 13.92
N ASN A 223 -20.34 3.26 14.87
CA ASN A 223 -21.14 2.10 15.25
C ASN A 223 -21.93 1.53 14.05
N SER A 224 -22.40 2.41 13.15
CA SER A 224 -23.09 1.99 11.94
C SER A 224 -22.17 1.22 10.99
N ALA A 225 -20.92 1.65 10.84
CA ALA A 225 -19.93 0.94 10.03
C ALA A 225 -19.58 -0.44 10.63
N ARG A 226 -19.47 -0.53 11.98
CA ARG A 226 -19.26 -1.80 12.69
C ARG A 226 -20.41 -2.79 12.48
N GLN A 227 -21.64 -2.27 12.58
CA GLN A 227 -22.83 -3.10 12.39
C GLN A 227 -22.91 -3.61 10.96
N LEU A 228 -22.71 -2.75 9.97
CA LEU A 228 -22.72 -3.10 8.56
C LEU A 228 -21.68 -4.17 8.23
N PHE A 229 -20.46 -4.01 8.74
CA PHE A 229 -19.40 -5.01 8.57
C PHE A 229 -19.80 -6.37 9.13
N LYS A 230 -20.39 -6.40 10.34
CA LYS A 230 -20.83 -7.66 10.98
C LYS A 230 -21.99 -8.32 10.25
N GLU A 231 -22.86 -7.54 9.62
CA GLU A 231 -23.99 -8.05 8.84
C GLU A 231 -23.54 -8.61 7.47
N GLU A 232 -22.48 -8.06 6.90
CA GLU A 232 -21.94 -8.47 5.59
C GLU A 232 -20.84 -9.53 5.65
N THR A 233 -20.29 -9.80 6.84
CA THR A 233 -19.23 -10.80 7.02
C THR A 233 -19.82 -12.20 7.19
N PHE A 234 -19.47 -13.11 6.28
CA PHE A 234 -19.73 -14.54 6.44
C PHE A 234 -18.54 -15.20 7.14
N ASP A 235 -18.79 -15.84 8.30
CA ASP A 235 -17.87 -16.80 8.87
C ASP A 235 -17.80 -18.02 7.92
N PHE A 236 -16.72 -18.11 7.16
CA PHE A 236 -16.41 -19.30 6.38
C PHE A 236 -15.72 -20.34 7.28
N PRO A 237 -16.41 -21.38 7.74
CA PRO A 237 -15.83 -22.36 8.68
C PRO A 237 -14.75 -23.24 8.04
N TRP A 238 -14.43 -23.05 6.78
CA TRP A 238 -13.47 -23.87 6.01
C TRP A 238 -12.10 -23.23 5.85
N PHE A 239 -12.00 -21.94 6.05
CA PHE A 239 -10.73 -21.27 6.22
C PHE A 239 -10.57 -21.11 7.72
N GLY A 240 -9.98 -22.14 8.36
CA GLY A 240 -9.62 -22.03 9.76
C GLY A 240 -8.93 -20.70 9.98
N ASP A 241 -9.09 -20.16 11.18
CA ASP A 241 -8.50 -18.88 11.62
C ASP A 241 -7.18 -18.65 10.87
N PRO A 242 -7.03 -17.63 10.04
CA PRO A 242 -5.83 -17.42 9.24
C PRO A 242 -4.60 -17.03 10.10
N TYR A 243 -4.65 -17.33 11.41
CA TYR A 243 -3.65 -16.94 12.43
C TYR A 243 -3.15 -18.11 13.23
#